data_580a798f937f7e895b554281e2131c00
#
_entry.id   580a798f937f7e895b554281e2131c00
#
_cell.length_a   1.000
_cell.length_b   1.000
_cell.length_c   1.000
_cell.angle_alpha   90.00
_cell.angle_beta   90.00
_cell.angle_gamma   90.00
#
_symmetry.space_group_name_H-M   'P 1'
#
loop_
_entity.id
_entity.type
_entity.pdbx_description
1 polymer ?
#
loop_
_entity_poly.entity_id
_entity_poly.type
_entity_poly.pdbx_seq_one_letter_code
_entity_poly.pdbx_strand_id
1 'polypeptide(L)'
;MENITAQDLKRSGITLKQYVLGRRDTDSRTGTLNIGRYLALDKSLGADVYIDALRPHVILICGKRGYGKSYSMGTMIEELASLSPEIKTNIAALVIDTMGVFWTMRHENKKEAGLLAKWGLATQGFDVEVFVPAGSLKQYEDQHINVKPFSISASGLSGYDWCSLFSVAPVSALGVILIKTIDELKENKSDFTLTDILEAAARNKSVDTTIMNALQNYFRAARSWGIFDENESGVSDMLKGGRVVILDLSSLENQNIRAIAVKMLGKRIYEERIKARRAYERREMGGISAEKGMPMVWLFLDEAHMFLPRDGETPATGVLVNEWLRQGRQPGLSVVLATQRPAALHSDVMSQSDIIICHRLTAQDDIIALEAIHPTYMREGISDHLKKMGAEKGAALIIDDTSESAHLVKMRPRKSWHGGEEPSALGHK
;
A
#
# COMPACT_ATOMS: atom_id res chain seq x y z
N MET A 1 26.66 27.56 -24.55
CA MET A 1 26.23 26.29 -25.10
C MET A 1 24.71 26.24 -24.93
N GLU A 2 23.97 26.27 -26.03
CA GLU A 2 22.52 26.21 -26.00
C GLU A 2 22.10 24.85 -25.42
N ASN A 3 21.21 24.85 -24.44
CA ASN A 3 20.70 23.64 -23.83
C ASN A 3 19.83 22.90 -24.86
N ILE A 4 20.37 21.85 -25.47
CA ILE A 4 19.63 20.98 -26.37
C ILE A 4 18.53 20.28 -25.54
N THR A 5 17.27 20.55 -25.87
CA THR A 5 16.13 19.94 -25.18
C THR A 5 15.77 18.55 -25.74
N ALA A 6 15.05 17.73 -24.98
CA ALA A 6 14.55 16.44 -25.46
C ALA A 6 13.65 16.61 -26.72
N GLN A 7 13.02 17.77 -26.90
CA GLN A 7 12.27 18.11 -28.12
C GLN A 7 13.18 18.36 -29.32
N ASP A 8 14.36 18.96 -29.12
CA ASP A 8 15.31 19.21 -30.18
C ASP A 8 15.96 17.92 -30.68
N LEU A 9 16.25 16.98 -29.76
CA LEU A 9 16.72 15.63 -30.07
C LEU A 9 15.67 14.82 -30.86
N LYS A 10 14.38 14.89 -30.49
CA LYS A 10 13.30 14.26 -31.27
C LYS A 10 13.18 14.82 -32.69
N ARG A 11 13.36 16.14 -32.87
CA ARG A 11 13.36 16.77 -34.19
C ARG A 11 14.55 16.34 -35.06
N SER A 12 15.68 15.98 -34.44
CA SER A 12 16.86 15.46 -35.15
C SER A 12 16.83 13.96 -35.43
N GLY A 13 15.71 13.25 -35.13
CA GLY A 13 15.55 11.83 -35.37
C GLY A 13 16.31 10.93 -34.38
N ILE A 14 16.87 11.49 -33.31
CA ILE A 14 17.55 10.73 -32.26
C ILE A 14 16.47 10.18 -31.29
N THR A 15 16.23 8.89 -31.36
CA THR A 15 15.37 8.20 -30.39
C THR A 15 16.17 8.02 -29.09
N LEU A 16 15.84 8.79 -28.06
CA LEU A 16 16.39 8.55 -26.73
C LEU A 16 15.93 7.19 -26.26
N LYS A 17 16.85 6.30 -25.95
CA LYS A 17 16.54 5.00 -25.36
C LYS A 17 15.79 5.26 -24.04
N GLN A 18 14.56 4.79 -23.96
CA GLN A 18 13.73 4.93 -22.77
C GLN A 18 13.87 3.68 -21.92
N TYR A 19 13.87 3.85 -20.60
CA TYR A 19 13.94 2.74 -19.68
C TYR A 19 12.60 2.58 -18.99
N VAL A 20 12.09 1.36 -19.01
CA VAL A 20 10.94 0.94 -18.21
C VAL A 20 11.48 0.02 -17.12
N LEU A 21 11.45 0.48 -15.88
CA LEU A 21 11.89 -0.26 -14.72
C LEU A 21 10.92 -1.43 -14.46
N GLY A 22 11.44 -2.56 -13.96
CA GLY A 22 10.66 -3.76 -13.69
C GLY A 22 10.41 -4.66 -14.90
N ARG A 23 10.92 -4.33 -16.11
CA ARG A 23 10.85 -5.21 -17.29
C ARG A 23 12.16 -5.21 -18.07
N ARG A 24 12.43 -6.33 -18.76
CA ARG A 24 13.61 -6.44 -19.63
C ARG A 24 13.40 -5.84 -21.01
N ASP A 25 12.16 -5.93 -21.54
CA ASP A 25 11.78 -5.32 -22.82
C ASP A 25 11.35 -3.89 -22.58
N THR A 26 12.06 -2.94 -23.17
CA THR A 26 11.88 -1.50 -22.99
C THR A 26 11.28 -0.81 -24.22
N ASP A 27 10.97 -1.54 -25.29
CA ASP A 27 10.57 -0.95 -26.58
C ASP A 27 9.12 -0.43 -26.57
N SER A 28 8.29 -0.89 -25.64
CA SER A 28 6.89 -0.49 -25.52
C SER A 28 6.59 0.31 -24.25
N ARG A 29 5.84 1.41 -24.40
CA ARG A 29 5.27 2.19 -23.27
C ARG A 29 3.90 1.68 -22.82
N THR A 30 3.39 0.64 -23.41
CA THR A 30 2.09 0.09 -23.04
C THR A 30 2.12 -0.37 -21.58
N GLY A 31 1.16 0.11 -20.77
CA GLY A 31 1.03 -0.24 -19.37
C GLY A 31 2.21 0.21 -18.51
N THR A 32 2.71 1.41 -18.72
CA THR A 32 3.78 2.01 -17.92
C THR A 32 3.30 3.20 -17.10
N LEU A 33 3.91 3.40 -15.94
CA LEU A 33 3.66 4.50 -15.01
C LEU A 33 4.81 5.51 -15.12
N ASN A 34 4.54 6.74 -15.57
CA ASN A 34 5.54 7.80 -15.59
C ASN A 34 5.78 8.32 -14.18
N ILE A 35 6.96 8.08 -13.62
CA ILE A 35 7.29 8.48 -12.26
C ILE A 35 8.18 9.72 -12.18
N GLY A 36 8.84 10.12 -13.27
CA GLY A 36 9.75 11.26 -13.24
C GLY A 36 10.71 11.29 -14.41
N ARG A 37 11.85 11.94 -14.21
CA ARG A 37 12.93 12.08 -15.20
C ARG A 37 14.28 11.77 -14.58
N TYR A 38 15.19 11.25 -15.40
CA TYR A 38 16.59 11.10 -14.98
C TYR A 38 17.15 12.42 -14.52
N LEU A 39 17.87 12.37 -13.39
CA LEU A 39 18.53 13.52 -12.79
C LEU A 39 20.04 13.39 -13.00
N ALA A 40 20.62 14.27 -13.79
CA ALA A 40 22.06 14.34 -13.97
C ALA A 40 22.75 15.01 -12.75
N LEU A 41 24.07 14.84 -12.63
CA LEU A 41 24.85 15.41 -11.52
C LEU A 41 24.86 16.95 -11.54
N ASP A 42 24.71 17.56 -12.70
CA ASP A 42 24.55 19.01 -12.89
C ASP A 42 23.10 19.48 -12.65
N LYS A 43 22.23 18.59 -12.19
CA LYS A 43 20.79 18.78 -11.94
C LYS A 43 19.94 18.99 -13.18
N SER A 44 20.46 18.79 -14.37
CA SER A 44 19.66 18.76 -15.58
C SER A 44 18.73 17.54 -15.59
N LEU A 45 17.56 17.68 -16.23
CA LEU A 45 16.58 16.61 -16.35
C LEU A 45 16.71 15.93 -17.72
N GLY A 46 16.94 14.63 -17.69
CA GLY A 46 17.04 13.79 -18.88
C GLY A 46 15.70 13.21 -19.34
N ALA A 47 15.75 11.99 -19.87
CA ALA A 47 14.58 11.26 -20.38
C ALA A 47 13.60 10.89 -19.26
N ASP A 48 12.33 10.68 -19.63
CA ASP A 48 11.31 10.19 -18.71
C ASP A 48 11.61 8.79 -18.22
N VAL A 49 11.28 8.51 -16.96
CA VAL A 49 11.45 7.22 -16.29
C VAL A 49 10.07 6.61 -16.02
N TYR A 50 9.93 5.37 -16.37
CA TYR A 50 8.68 4.62 -16.26
C TYR A 50 8.84 3.39 -15.40
N ILE A 51 7.76 2.93 -14.76
CA ILE A 51 7.66 1.61 -14.08
C ILE A 51 6.65 0.76 -14.84
N ASP A 52 6.92 -0.54 -14.93
CA ASP A 52 5.98 -1.53 -15.48
C ASP A 52 4.74 -1.67 -14.59
N ALA A 53 3.54 -1.61 -15.20
CA ALA A 53 2.29 -1.91 -14.50
C ALA A 53 1.64 -3.22 -14.97
N LEU A 54 2.20 -3.88 -15.99
CA LEU A 54 1.61 -5.10 -16.56
C LEU A 54 1.96 -6.36 -15.78
N ARG A 55 2.98 -6.31 -14.94
CA ARG A 55 3.46 -7.42 -14.12
C ARG A 55 3.41 -7.07 -12.64
N PRO A 56 3.31 -8.08 -11.76
CA PRO A 56 3.40 -7.85 -10.31
C PRO A 56 4.80 -7.44 -9.88
N HIS A 57 4.87 -6.45 -8.99
CA HIS A 57 6.11 -5.91 -8.42
C HIS A 57 6.02 -5.79 -6.91
N VAL A 58 7.15 -5.87 -6.24
CA VAL A 58 7.34 -5.46 -4.85
C VAL A 58 8.23 -4.22 -4.86
N ILE A 59 7.66 -3.07 -4.54
CA ILE A 59 8.33 -1.78 -4.61
C ILE A 59 8.51 -1.22 -3.20
N LEU A 60 9.74 -0.94 -2.80
CA LEU A 60 10.04 -0.26 -1.55
C LEU A 60 10.34 1.22 -1.81
N ILE A 61 9.60 2.10 -1.14
CA ILE A 61 9.84 3.55 -1.14
C ILE A 61 10.34 3.95 0.25
N CYS A 62 11.58 4.38 0.37
CA CYS A 62 12.14 4.80 1.65
C CYS A 62 12.67 6.23 1.60
N GLY A 63 12.79 6.85 2.77
CA GLY A 63 13.33 8.21 2.92
C GLY A 63 12.82 8.93 4.16
N LYS A 64 13.53 9.97 4.55
CA LYS A 64 13.18 10.83 5.68
C LYS A 64 11.81 11.52 5.48
N ARG A 65 11.16 11.92 6.57
CA ARG A 65 9.93 12.73 6.55
C ARG A 65 10.14 14.01 5.69
N GLY A 66 9.13 14.34 4.86
CA GLY A 66 9.13 15.54 4.01
C GLY A 66 9.97 15.44 2.73
N TYR A 67 10.60 14.30 2.41
CA TYR A 67 11.43 14.14 1.20
C TYR A 67 10.74 13.42 0.03
N GLY A 68 9.45 13.09 0.14
CA GLY A 68 8.66 12.75 -1.04
C GLY A 68 8.11 11.32 -1.10
N LYS A 69 8.17 10.49 -0.05
CA LYS A 69 7.65 9.10 -0.07
C LYS A 69 6.17 9.01 -0.47
N SER A 70 5.28 9.60 0.33
CA SER A 70 3.82 9.59 0.06
C SER A 70 3.48 10.37 -1.22
N TYR A 71 4.34 11.31 -1.61
CA TYR A 71 4.26 12.01 -2.89
C TYR A 71 4.53 11.06 -4.06
N SER A 72 5.59 10.26 -3.99
CA SER A 72 5.92 9.25 -5.01
C SER A 72 4.87 8.14 -5.08
N MET A 73 4.35 7.68 -3.95
CA MET A 73 3.19 6.76 -3.93
C MET A 73 2.00 7.37 -4.69
N GLY A 74 1.64 8.61 -4.36
CA GLY A 74 0.55 9.31 -5.04
C GLY A 74 0.77 9.45 -6.55
N THR A 75 2.02 9.72 -6.98
CA THR A 75 2.39 9.75 -8.41
C THR A 75 2.08 8.42 -9.11
N MET A 76 2.44 7.29 -8.49
CA MET A 76 2.15 5.96 -9.04
C MET A 76 0.65 5.67 -9.09
N ILE A 77 -0.09 6.04 -8.05
CA ILE A 77 -1.56 5.88 -7.99
C ILE A 77 -2.25 6.69 -9.10
N GLU A 78 -1.81 7.93 -9.33
CA GLU A 78 -2.30 8.77 -10.43
C GLU A 78 -2.10 8.12 -11.80
N GLU A 79 -0.92 7.54 -12.03
CA GLU A 79 -0.61 6.87 -13.29
C GLU A 79 -1.40 5.59 -13.48
N LEU A 80 -1.61 4.77 -12.43
CA LEU A 80 -2.51 3.60 -12.48
C LEU A 80 -3.94 4.02 -12.84
N ALA A 81 -4.43 5.11 -12.24
CA ALA A 81 -5.74 5.68 -12.55
C ALA A 81 -5.85 6.24 -13.98
N SER A 82 -4.71 6.54 -14.62
CA SER A 82 -4.61 7.13 -15.96
C SER A 82 -4.29 6.11 -17.06
N LEU A 83 -4.13 4.82 -16.75
CA LEU A 83 -3.87 3.78 -17.73
C LEU A 83 -5.00 3.71 -18.77
N SER A 84 -4.69 3.19 -19.97
CA SER A 84 -5.69 2.99 -21.03
C SER A 84 -6.81 2.06 -20.53
N PRO A 85 -8.05 2.23 -21.01
CA PRO A 85 -9.20 1.44 -20.58
C PRO A 85 -8.98 -0.07 -20.66
N GLU A 86 -8.27 -0.55 -21.71
CA GLU A 86 -7.99 -1.98 -21.93
C GLU A 86 -7.13 -2.57 -20.80
N ILE A 87 -6.19 -1.79 -20.27
CA ILE A 87 -5.29 -2.21 -19.18
C ILE A 87 -5.92 -1.93 -17.83
N LYS A 88 -6.46 -0.72 -17.67
CA LYS A 88 -7.05 -0.24 -16.43
C LYS A 88 -8.13 -1.18 -15.89
N THR A 89 -8.99 -1.72 -16.75
CA THR A 89 -10.06 -2.67 -16.35
C THR A 89 -9.54 -4.01 -15.79
N ASN A 90 -8.25 -4.29 -15.92
CA ASN A 90 -7.61 -5.50 -15.38
C ASN A 90 -6.80 -5.25 -14.10
N ILE A 91 -6.76 -4.01 -13.62
CA ILE A 91 -5.99 -3.60 -12.44
C ILE A 91 -6.89 -2.84 -11.48
N ALA A 92 -6.78 -3.11 -10.18
CA ALA A 92 -7.35 -2.30 -9.10
C ALA A 92 -6.22 -1.84 -8.16
N ALA A 93 -6.35 -0.66 -7.57
CA ALA A 93 -5.43 -0.16 -6.56
C ALA A 93 -6.13 -0.05 -5.20
N LEU A 94 -5.48 -0.55 -4.15
CA LEU A 94 -5.89 -0.41 -2.75
C LEU A 94 -4.81 0.35 -1.99
N VAL A 95 -5.16 1.48 -1.44
CA VAL A 95 -4.27 2.33 -0.63
C VAL A 95 -4.68 2.22 0.82
N ILE A 96 -3.80 1.72 1.68
CA ILE A 96 -3.97 1.74 3.13
C ILE A 96 -3.39 3.07 3.63
N ASP A 97 -4.28 3.97 3.97
CA ASP A 97 -3.94 5.31 4.44
C ASP A 97 -4.01 5.38 5.97
N THR A 98 -2.85 5.45 6.61
CA THR A 98 -2.76 5.53 8.08
C THR A 98 -2.77 6.96 8.61
N MET A 99 -2.64 7.94 7.72
CA MET A 99 -2.51 9.37 8.05
C MET A 99 -3.68 10.21 7.55
N GLY A 100 -4.58 9.66 6.73
CA GLY A 100 -5.73 10.37 6.18
C GLY A 100 -5.34 11.45 5.16
N VAL A 101 -4.35 11.19 4.30
CA VAL A 101 -3.82 12.18 3.34
C VAL A 101 -4.19 11.92 1.89
N PHE A 102 -4.59 10.69 1.53
CA PHE A 102 -4.80 10.32 0.13
C PHE A 102 -6.21 10.65 -0.41
N TRP A 103 -7.21 10.89 0.45
CA TRP A 103 -8.54 11.32 0.01
C TRP A 103 -8.48 12.60 -0.83
N THR A 104 -7.46 13.44 -0.58
CA THR A 104 -7.23 14.71 -1.29
C THR A 104 -6.92 14.53 -2.77
N MET A 105 -6.63 13.31 -3.23
CA MET A 105 -6.42 12.98 -4.65
C MET A 105 -7.62 13.30 -5.55
N ARG A 106 -8.81 13.46 -4.97
CA ARG A 106 -10.01 13.95 -5.70
C ARG A 106 -9.87 15.37 -6.22
N HIS A 107 -8.95 16.15 -5.64
CA HIS A 107 -8.80 17.58 -5.95
C HIS A 107 -7.55 17.82 -6.80
N GLU A 108 -7.64 18.81 -7.69
CA GLU A 108 -6.53 19.27 -8.53
C GLU A 108 -5.44 19.96 -7.71
N ASN A 109 -4.19 19.74 -8.05
CA ASN A 109 -3.04 20.43 -7.43
C ASN A 109 -2.83 21.83 -8.02
N LYS A 110 -3.71 22.75 -7.71
CA LYS A 110 -3.64 24.15 -8.17
C LYS A 110 -2.41 24.88 -7.64
N LYS A 111 -1.90 24.48 -6.47
CA LYS A 111 -0.73 25.11 -5.83
C LYS A 111 0.54 24.95 -6.64
N GLU A 112 0.74 23.79 -7.27
CA GLU A 112 1.92 23.50 -8.09
C GLU A 112 1.64 23.58 -9.60
N ALA A 113 0.57 24.25 -10.02
CA ALA A 113 0.19 24.38 -11.43
C ALA A 113 1.34 24.90 -12.31
N GLY A 114 2.09 25.89 -11.83
CA GLY A 114 3.27 26.42 -12.55
C GLY A 114 4.42 25.40 -12.67
N LEU A 115 4.60 24.54 -11.67
CA LEU A 115 5.58 23.46 -11.73
C LEU A 115 5.13 22.38 -12.70
N LEU A 116 3.86 21.97 -12.65
CA LEU A 116 3.26 21.01 -13.57
C LEU A 116 3.42 21.47 -15.02
N ALA A 117 3.14 22.73 -15.32
CA ALA A 117 3.31 23.30 -16.66
C ALA A 117 4.76 23.20 -17.19
N LYS A 118 5.78 23.41 -16.33
CA LYS A 118 7.20 23.19 -16.68
C LYS A 118 7.52 21.74 -17.03
N TRP A 119 6.73 20.78 -16.50
CA TRP A 119 6.84 19.35 -16.81
C TRP A 119 5.98 18.94 -18.02
N GLY A 120 5.22 19.85 -18.62
CA GLY A 120 4.26 19.54 -19.68
C GLY A 120 3.04 18.78 -19.17
N LEU A 121 2.71 18.96 -17.89
CA LEU A 121 1.58 18.31 -17.21
C LEU A 121 0.53 19.36 -16.82
N ALA A 122 -0.73 18.93 -16.72
CA ALA A 122 -1.83 19.72 -16.19
C ALA A 122 -2.24 19.25 -14.80
N THR A 123 -2.89 20.13 -14.03
CA THR A 123 -3.58 19.76 -12.79
C THR A 123 -4.76 18.83 -13.10
N GLN A 124 -5.00 17.86 -12.23
CA GLN A 124 -6.08 16.90 -12.40
C GLN A 124 -6.48 16.29 -11.05
N GLY A 125 -7.77 16.21 -10.76
CA GLY A 125 -8.32 15.36 -9.71
C GLY A 125 -8.60 13.95 -10.25
N PHE A 126 -8.59 12.97 -9.36
CA PHE A 126 -8.83 11.56 -9.71
C PHE A 126 -10.06 11.03 -9.01
N ASP A 127 -10.80 10.18 -9.73
CA ASP A 127 -11.95 9.47 -9.14
C ASP A 127 -11.41 8.33 -8.26
N VAL A 128 -11.37 8.60 -6.95
CA VAL A 128 -10.95 7.65 -5.92
C VAL A 128 -12.11 7.38 -4.97
N GLU A 129 -12.33 6.13 -4.62
CA GLU A 129 -13.32 5.74 -3.62
C GLU A 129 -12.66 5.67 -2.24
N VAL A 130 -13.18 6.43 -1.28
CA VAL A 130 -12.64 6.46 0.08
C VAL A 130 -13.55 5.67 0.99
N PHE A 131 -12.98 4.69 1.67
CA PHE A 131 -13.62 3.88 2.69
C PHE A 131 -13.04 4.24 4.06
N VAL A 132 -13.89 4.30 5.07
CA VAL A 132 -13.51 4.57 6.46
C VAL A 132 -14.19 3.57 7.38
N PRO A 133 -13.68 3.28 8.59
CA PRO A 133 -14.37 2.46 9.56
C PRO A 133 -15.82 2.94 9.75
N ALA A 134 -16.78 2.03 9.74
CA ALA A 134 -18.21 2.37 9.77
C ALA A 134 -18.58 3.31 10.94
N GLY A 135 -17.95 3.13 12.10
CA GLY A 135 -18.15 3.99 13.27
C GLY A 135 -17.60 5.41 13.11
N SER A 136 -16.77 5.66 12.09
CA SER A 136 -16.18 6.99 11.85
C SER A 136 -16.92 7.80 10.78
N LEU A 137 -17.94 7.24 10.13
CA LEU A 137 -18.67 7.89 9.03
C LEU A 137 -19.10 9.31 9.35
N LYS A 138 -19.75 9.51 10.50
CA LYS A 138 -20.26 10.80 10.92
C LYS A 138 -19.18 11.89 10.99
N GLN A 139 -17.98 11.53 11.43
CA GLN A 139 -16.84 12.47 11.49
C GLN A 139 -16.47 13.02 10.12
N TYR A 140 -16.53 12.18 9.07
CA TYR A 140 -16.21 12.58 7.70
C TYR A 140 -17.37 13.33 7.04
N GLU A 141 -18.61 12.93 7.32
CA GLU A 141 -19.82 13.65 6.86
C GLU A 141 -19.85 15.09 7.40
N ASP A 142 -19.55 15.27 8.68
CA ASP A 142 -19.44 16.61 9.32
C ASP A 142 -18.37 17.48 8.66
N GLN A 143 -17.35 16.89 8.05
CA GLN A 143 -16.29 17.56 7.27
C GLN A 143 -16.64 17.67 5.77
N HIS A 144 -17.82 17.25 5.35
CA HIS A 144 -18.26 17.20 3.94
C HIS A 144 -17.35 16.36 3.02
N ILE A 145 -16.71 15.33 3.58
CA ILE A 145 -15.89 14.38 2.82
C ILE A 145 -16.78 13.17 2.46
N ASN A 146 -17.00 12.94 1.18
CA ASN A 146 -17.78 11.79 0.71
C ASN A 146 -16.98 10.50 0.89
N VAL A 147 -17.45 9.61 1.78
CA VAL A 147 -16.82 8.34 2.12
C VAL A 147 -17.84 7.21 2.16
N LYS A 148 -17.35 5.97 2.11
CA LYS A 148 -18.14 4.74 2.24
C LYS A 148 -17.76 4.01 3.53
N PRO A 149 -18.69 3.28 4.16
CA PRO A 149 -18.37 2.47 5.33
C PRO A 149 -17.50 1.29 4.96
N PHE A 150 -16.55 0.99 5.85
CA PHE A 150 -15.76 -0.23 5.85
C PHE A 150 -15.98 -0.99 7.16
N SER A 151 -16.26 -2.27 7.06
CA SER A 151 -16.42 -3.17 8.20
C SER A 151 -15.83 -4.55 7.91
N ILE A 152 -15.48 -5.24 8.98
CA ILE A 152 -15.02 -6.63 8.97
C ILE A 152 -15.93 -7.49 9.86
N SER A 153 -16.10 -8.77 9.50
CA SER A 153 -16.84 -9.71 10.32
C SER A 153 -16.01 -10.21 11.50
N ALA A 154 -16.63 -10.33 12.66
CA ALA A 154 -16.01 -10.93 13.84
C ALA A 154 -15.67 -12.43 13.60
N SER A 155 -16.45 -13.13 12.81
CA SER A 155 -16.26 -14.56 12.45
C SER A 155 -15.00 -14.80 11.62
N GLY A 156 -14.51 -13.79 10.91
CA GLY A 156 -13.28 -13.85 10.14
C GLY A 156 -12.01 -13.98 11.00
N LEU A 157 -12.07 -13.58 12.28
CA LEU A 157 -10.92 -13.60 13.18
C LEU A 157 -10.80 -14.97 13.90
N SER A 158 -9.57 -15.42 14.09
CA SER A 158 -9.27 -16.57 14.96
C SER A 158 -9.23 -16.16 16.44
N GLY A 159 -9.31 -17.12 17.34
CA GLY A 159 -9.12 -16.86 18.77
C GLY A 159 -7.76 -16.21 19.07
N TYR A 160 -6.71 -16.56 18.33
CA TYR A 160 -5.39 -15.94 18.43
C TYR A 160 -5.39 -14.48 17.98
N ASP A 161 -6.18 -14.12 16.95
CA ASP A 161 -6.33 -12.74 16.51
C ASP A 161 -6.98 -11.88 17.59
N TRP A 162 -8.02 -12.41 18.25
CA TRP A 162 -8.65 -11.76 19.38
C TRP A 162 -7.72 -11.59 20.57
N CYS A 163 -6.90 -12.61 20.87
CA CYS A 163 -5.86 -12.50 21.88
C CYS A 163 -4.87 -11.35 21.55
N SER A 164 -4.44 -11.27 20.30
CA SER A 164 -3.55 -10.20 19.84
C SER A 164 -4.20 -8.82 19.94
N LEU A 165 -5.47 -8.68 19.51
CA LEU A 165 -6.22 -7.43 19.60
C LEU A 165 -6.33 -6.89 21.03
N PHE A 166 -6.59 -7.80 21.97
CA PHE A 166 -6.76 -7.46 23.38
C PHE A 166 -5.45 -7.45 24.18
N SER A 167 -4.32 -7.76 23.52
CA SER A 167 -3.02 -7.93 24.18
C SER A 167 -3.06 -8.95 25.33
N VAL A 168 -3.80 -10.03 25.12
CA VAL A 168 -3.97 -11.15 26.08
C VAL A 168 -3.07 -12.30 25.65
N ALA A 169 -2.29 -12.84 26.62
CA ALA A 169 -1.48 -14.02 26.32
C ALA A 169 -2.37 -15.23 26.01
N PRO A 170 -2.18 -15.95 24.89
CA PRO A 170 -3.00 -17.10 24.50
C PRO A 170 -3.07 -18.22 25.56
N VAL A 171 -1.99 -18.36 26.35
CA VAL A 171 -1.88 -19.36 27.41
C VAL A 171 -2.46 -18.91 28.77
N SER A 172 -2.92 -17.66 28.88
CA SER A 172 -3.62 -17.19 30.08
C SER A 172 -5.01 -17.81 30.20
N ALA A 173 -5.61 -17.84 31.39
CA ALA A 173 -6.96 -18.35 31.60
C ALA A 173 -7.98 -17.64 30.67
N LEU A 174 -7.87 -16.32 30.50
CA LEU A 174 -8.70 -15.53 29.61
C LEU A 174 -8.45 -15.89 28.12
N GLY A 175 -7.18 -16.02 27.71
CA GLY A 175 -6.80 -16.37 26.35
C GLY A 175 -7.31 -17.76 25.95
N VAL A 176 -7.13 -18.76 26.82
CA VAL A 176 -7.63 -20.13 26.59
C VAL A 176 -9.16 -20.16 26.40
N ILE A 177 -9.91 -19.46 27.26
CA ILE A 177 -11.37 -19.38 27.15
C ILE A 177 -11.78 -18.67 25.86
N LEU A 178 -11.12 -17.56 25.52
CA LEU A 178 -11.38 -16.81 24.29
C LEU A 178 -11.16 -17.67 23.04
N ILE A 179 -10.00 -18.34 22.95
CA ILE A 179 -9.69 -19.23 21.82
C ILE A 179 -10.74 -20.36 21.72
N LYS A 180 -11.00 -21.06 22.82
CA LYS A 180 -11.97 -22.14 22.83
C LYS A 180 -13.38 -21.67 22.41
N THR A 181 -13.84 -20.51 22.90
CA THR A 181 -15.15 -19.97 22.56
C THR A 181 -15.26 -19.65 21.06
N ILE A 182 -14.21 -19.07 20.47
CA ILE A 182 -14.18 -18.75 19.04
C ILE A 182 -14.15 -20.03 18.19
N ASP A 183 -13.36 -21.04 18.57
CA ASP A 183 -13.27 -22.32 17.86
C ASP A 183 -14.61 -23.05 17.89
N GLU A 184 -15.28 -23.15 19.06
CA GLU A 184 -16.61 -23.73 19.20
C GLU A 184 -17.67 -22.97 18.36
N LEU A 185 -17.59 -21.63 18.28
CA LEU A 185 -18.49 -20.87 17.43
C LEU A 185 -18.26 -21.18 15.95
N LYS A 186 -17.01 -21.26 15.50
CA LYS A 186 -16.67 -21.59 14.11
C LYS A 186 -17.12 -22.98 13.68
N GLU A 187 -17.13 -23.94 14.58
CA GLU A 187 -17.65 -25.29 14.31
C GLU A 187 -19.16 -25.31 14.13
N ASN A 188 -19.90 -24.45 14.84
CA ASN A 188 -21.35 -24.46 14.89
C ASN A 188 -22.04 -23.39 14.03
N LYS A 189 -21.33 -22.32 13.64
CA LYS A 189 -21.90 -21.17 12.96
C LYS A 189 -20.89 -20.59 11.97
N SER A 190 -21.28 -20.45 10.71
CA SER A 190 -20.42 -19.92 9.65
C SER A 190 -20.13 -18.42 9.83
N ASP A 191 -21.07 -17.68 10.42
CA ASP A 191 -20.94 -16.26 10.69
C ASP A 191 -21.50 -15.93 12.07
N PHE A 192 -20.81 -15.08 12.82
CA PHE A 192 -21.19 -14.69 14.18
C PHE A 192 -20.71 -13.27 14.51
N THR A 193 -21.43 -12.65 15.42
CA THR A 193 -21.21 -11.27 15.87
C THR A 193 -20.43 -11.21 17.18
N LEU A 194 -20.03 -9.98 17.59
CA LEU A 194 -19.45 -9.75 18.92
C LEU A 194 -20.41 -10.19 20.05
N THR A 195 -21.73 -10.07 19.83
CA THR A 195 -22.75 -10.49 20.79
C THR A 195 -22.80 -12.02 20.92
N ASP A 196 -22.73 -12.74 19.80
CA ASP A 196 -22.68 -14.21 19.80
C ASP A 196 -21.49 -14.75 20.58
N ILE A 197 -20.32 -14.08 20.49
CA ILE A 197 -19.11 -14.47 21.23
C ILE A 197 -19.37 -14.36 22.75
N LEU A 198 -19.95 -13.23 23.20
CA LEU A 198 -20.25 -13.02 24.62
C LEU A 198 -21.30 -14.02 25.13
N GLU A 199 -22.33 -14.33 24.34
CA GLU A 199 -23.35 -15.33 24.68
C GLU A 199 -22.77 -16.73 24.77
N ALA A 200 -21.88 -17.11 23.82
CA ALA A 200 -21.22 -18.40 23.83
C ALA A 200 -20.32 -18.57 25.06
N ALA A 201 -19.54 -17.52 25.39
CA ALA A 201 -18.73 -17.52 26.60
C ALA A 201 -19.57 -17.64 27.89
N ALA A 202 -20.73 -16.97 27.94
CA ALA A 202 -21.64 -17.02 29.08
C ALA A 202 -22.30 -18.40 29.29
N ARG A 203 -22.47 -19.20 28.23
CA ARG A 203 -22.99 -20.56 28.32
C ARG A 203 -22.01 -21.54 28.97
N ASN A 204 -20.73 -21.22 29.00
CA ASN A 204 -19.71 -22.07 29.58
C ASN A 204 -19.67 -21.88 31.10
N LYS A 205 -20.32 -22.80 31.81
CA LYS A 205 -20.44 -22.79 33.29
C LYS A 205 -19.11 -22.88 34.05
N SER A 206 -18.02 -23.19 33.37
CA SER A 206 -16.66 -23.20 33.95
C SER A 206 -15.96 -21.85 33.89
N VAL A 207 -16.58 -20.85 33.29
CA VAL A 207 -16.02 -19.50 33.21
C VAL A 207 -16.27 -18.74 34.52
N ASP A 208 -15.21 -18.36 35.19
CA ASP A 208 -15.26 -17.50 36.38
C ASP A 208 -15.89 -16.14 36.06
N THR A 209 -16.63 -15.59 37.01
CA THR A 209 -17.27 -14.27 36.90
C THR A 209 -16.27 -13.18 36.57
N THR A 210 -15.05 -13.25 37.10
CA THR A 210 -13.96 -12.29 36.82
C THR A 210 -13.55 -12.31 35.35
N ILE A 211 -13.40 -13.52 34.78
CA ILE A 211 -13.06 -13.71 33.37
C ILE A 211 -14.20 -13.23 32.49
N MET A 212 -15.45 -13.51 32.85
CA MET A 212 -16.63 -13.05 32.11
C MET A 212 -16.70 -11.52 32.08
N ASN A 213 -16.47 -10.85 33.22
CA ASN A 213 -16.44 -9.39 33.28
C ASN A 213 -15.29 -8.79 32.43
N ALA A 214 -14.13 -9.45 32.42
CA ALA A 214 -13.01 -9.03 31.55
C ALA A 214 -13.37 -9.16 30.06
N LEU A 215 -13.97 -10.29 29.64
CA LEU A 215 -14.44 -10.49 28.27
C LEU A 215 -15.46 -9.42 27.86
N GLN A 216 -16.47 -9.17 28.69
CA GLN A 216 -17.47 -8.13 28.43
C GLN A 216 -16.85 -6.74 28.22
N ASN A 217 -15.84 -6.40 29.03
CA ASN A 217 -15.14 -5.12 28.88
C ASN A 217 -14.32 -5.05 27.58
N TYR A 218 -13.61 -6.12 27.22
CA TYR A 218 -12.86 -6.21 25.96
C TYR A 218 -13.78 -6.10 24.73
N PHE A 219 -14.89 -6.84 24.70
CA PHE A 219 -15.82 -6.79 23.57
C PHE A 219 -16.66 -5.49 23.53
N ARG A 220 -16.88 -4.84 24.68
CA ARG A 220 -17.43 -3.48 24.71
C ARG A 220 -16.47 -2.49 24.06
N ALA A 221 -15.18 -2.58 24.38
CA ALA A 221 -14.14 -1.79 23.72
C ALA A 221 -14.07 -2.11 22.21
N ALA A 222 -14.10 -3.39 21.81
CA ALA A 222 -14.12 -3.76 20.39
C ALA A 222 -15.30 -3.17 19.63
N ARG A 223 -16.47 -3.14 20.24
CA ARG A 223 -17.67 -2.49 19.64
C ARG A 223 -17.48 -0.99 19.43
N SER A 224 -16.79 -0.30 20.37
CA SER A 224 -16.54 1.14 20.24
C SER A 224 -15.54 1.50 19.12
N TRP A 225 -14.75 0.55 18.61
CA TRP A 225 -13.87 0.79 17.47
C TRP A 225 -14.61 1.01 16.16
N GLY A 226 -15.90 0.60 16.09
CA GLY A 226 -16.75 0.87 14.93
C GLY A 226 -16.31 0.24 13.62
N ILE A 227 -15.52 -0.85 13.69
CA ILE A 227 -15.03 -1.57 12.50
C ILE A 227 -15.72 -2.94 12.32
N PHE A 228 -16.33 -3.46 13.38
CA PHE A 228 -17.03 -4.75 13.34
C PHE A 228 -18.52 -4.53 13.04
N ASP A 229 -19.01 -5.18 11.99
CA ASP A 229 -20.42 -5.17 11.59
C ASP A 229 -20.82 -6.55 11.08
N GLU A 230 -22.13 -6.85 11.11
CA GLU A 230 -22.71 -8.06 10.53
C GLU A 230 -22.60 -8.04 9.00
N ASN A 231 -22.64 -6.86 8.39
CA ASN A 231 -22.47 -6.66 6.97
C ASN A 231 -21.00 -6.34 6.63
N GLU A 232 -20.19 -7.38 6.45
CA GLU A 232 -18.81 -7.22 6.01
C GLU A 232 -18.73 -6.54 4.65
N SER A 233 -17.81 -5.59 4.51
CA SER A 233 -17.53 -4.96 3.23
C SER A 233 -16.96 -5.96 2.24
N GLY A 234 -17.68 -6.25 1.16
CA GLY A 234 -17.27 -7.21 0.13
C GLY A 234 -16.03 -6.71 -0.62
N VAL A 235 -14.93 -7.47 -0.55
CA VAL A 235 -13.68 -7.13 -1.25
C VAL A 235 -13.89 -7.03 -2.75
N SER A 236 -14.69 -7.94 -3.35
CA SER A 236 -15.01 -7.91 -4.77
C SER A 236 -15.83 -6.70 -5.21
N ASP A 237 -16.60 -6.10 -4.29
CA ASP A 237 -17.33 -4.87 -4.56
C ASP A 237 -16.45 -3.63 -4.45
N MET A 238 -15.49 -3.65 -3.56
CA MET A 238 -14.50 -2.58 -3.41
C MET A 238 -13.51 -2.56 -4.58
N LEU A 239 -12.92 -3.72 -4.94
CA LEU A 239 -11.80 -3.83 -5.87
C LEU A 239 -12.26 -4.28 -7.27
N LYS A 240 -12.98 -3.41 -7.98
CA LYS A 240 -13.33 -3.60 -9.39
C LYS A 240 -12.23 -3.04 -10.30
N GLY A 241 -12.08 -3.63 -11.48
CA GLY A 241 -11.08 -3.18 -12.44
C GLY A 241 -11.22 -1.69 -12.77
N GLY A 242 -10.11 -0.99 -12.75
CA GLY A 242 -10.02 0.46 -12.97
C GLY A 242 -10.27 1.33 -11.74
N ARG A 243 -10.64 0.76 -10.59
CA ARG A 243 -10.86 1.53 -9.37
C ARG A 243 -9.58 1.75 -8.59
N VAL A 244 -9.52 2.93 -7.99
CA VAL A 244 -8.58 3.28 -6.92
C VAL A 244 -9.39 3.42 -5.64
N VAL A 245 -9.10 2.56 -4.68
CA VAL A 245 -9.75 2.51 -3.38
C VAL A 245 -8.76 2.98 -2.32
N ILE A 246 -9.15 3.93 -1.52
CA ILE A 246 -8.41 4.40 -0.36
C ILE A 246 -9.15 3.91 0.89
N LEU A 247 -8.50 3.07 1.68
CA LEU A 247 -8.96 2.69 3.00
C LEU A 247 -8.27 3.57 4.03
N ASP A 248 -8.97 4.58 4.48
CA ASP A 248 -8.50 5.50 5.50
C ASP A 248 -8.73 4.91 6.90
N LEU A 249 -7.65 4.50 7.52
CA LEU A 249 -7.62 3.95 8.88
C LEU A 249 -7.10 4.95 9.92
N SER A 250 -6.96 6.23 9.56
CA SER A 250 -6.38 7.25 10.43
C SER A 250 -7.21 7.47 11.71
N SER A 251 -8.52 7.26 11.64
CA SER A 251 -9.44 7.36 12.77
C SER A 251 -9.29 6.23 13.81
N LEU A 252 -8.65 5.12 13.46
CA LEU A 252 -8.38 4.03 14.40
C LEU A 252 -7.07 4.30 15.16
N GLU A 253 -7.17 4.55 16.46
CA GLU A 253 -5.98 4.85 17.27
C GLU A 253 -5.10 3.62 17.52
N ASN A 254 -5.72 2.46 17.70
CA ASN A 254 -5.02 1.23 18.03
C ASN A 254 -4.39 0.58 16.79
N GLN A 255 -3.06 0.40 16.82
CA GLN A 255 -2.27 -0.17 15.74
C GLN A 255 -2.66 -1.63 15.40
N ASN A 256 -3.00 -2.45 16.40
CA ASN A 256 -3.39 -3.84 16.16
C ASN A 256 -4.72 -3.92 15.39
N ILE A 257 -5.64 -2.98 15.58
CA ILE A 257 -6.90 -2.93 14.82
C ILE A 257 -6.63 -2.59 13.35
N ARG A 258 -5.75 -1.62 13.10
CA ARG A 258 -5.30 -1.32 11.72
C ARG A 258 -4.67 -2.56 11.06
N ALA A 259 -3.81 -3.28 11.81
CA ALA A 259 -3.16 -4.48 11.32
C ALA A 259 -4.16 -5.63 11.05
N ILE A 260 -5.18 -5.80 11.89
CA ILE A 260 -6.27 -6.77 11.64
C ILE A 260 -7.04 -6.43 10.36
N ALA A 261 -7.39 -5.16 10.15
CA ALA A 261 -8.08 -4.75 8.93
C ALA A 261 -7.25 -5.09 7.67
N VAL A 262 -5.95 -4.79 7.71
CA VAL A 262 -5.02 -5.13 6.62
C VAL A 262 -4.89 -6.65 6.45
N LYS A 263 -4.79 -7.42 7.54
CA LYS A 263 -4.78 -8.90 7.52
C LYS A 263 -6.00 -9.45 6.81
N MET A 264 -7.20 -9.03 7.25
CA MET A 264 -8.45 -9.56 6.75
C MET A 264 -8.62 -9.29 5.26
N LEU A 265 -8.39 -8.03 4.85
CA LEU A 265 -8.41 -7.64 3.44
C LEU A 265 -7.35 -8.37 2.63
N GLY A 266 -6.11 -8.38 3.11
CA GLY A 266 -4.98 -8.99 2.42
C GLY A 266 -5.21 -10.48 2.14
N LYS A 267 -5.69 -11.21 3.14
CA LYS A 267 -6.02 -12.64 3.02
C LYS A 267 -7.16 -12.86 2.01
N ARG A 268 -8.24 -12.10 2.11
CA ARG A 268 -9.39 -12.21 1.22
C ARG A 268 -9.03 -11.90 -0.23
N ILE A 269 -8.25 -10.85 -0.45
CA ILE A 269 -7.77 -10.47 -1.79
C ILE A 269 -6.91 -11.59 -2.37
N TYR A 270 -5.98 -12.15 -1.60
CA TYR A 270 -5.13 -13.24 -2.04
C TYR A 270 -5.96 -14.47 -2.47
N GLU A 271 -6.91 -14.91 -1.66
CA GLU A 271 -7.81 -16.03 -1.96
C GLU A 271 -8.61 -15.79 -3.26
N GLU A 272 -9.21 -14.63 -3.42
CA GLU A 272 -9.97 -14.26 -4.62
C GLU A 272 -9.07 -14.18 -5.86
N ARG A 273 -7.84 -13.68 -5.72
CA ARG A 273 -6.86 -13.64 -6.82
C ARG A 273 -6.40 -15.05 -7.24
N ILE A 274 -6.20 -15.96 -6.28
CA ILE A 274 -5.91 -17.38 -6.60
C ILE A 274 -7.05 -18.00 -7.41
N LYS A 275 -8.32 -17.76 -7.00
CA LYS A 275 -9.49 -18.24 -7.75
C LYS A 275 -9.53 -17.66 -9.16
N ALA A 276 -9.32 -16.34 -9.29
CA ALA A 276 -9.29 -15.65 -10.57
C ALA A 276 -8.16 -16.16 -11.49
N ARG A 277 -6.96 -16.40 -10.93
CA ARG A 277 -5.82 -16.96 -11.68
C ARG A 277 -6.11 -18.38 -12.18
N ARG A 278 -6.65 -19.25 -11.34
CA ARG A 278 -7.06 -20.60 -11.73
C ARG A 278 -8.17 -20.60 -12.79
N ALA A 279 -9.11 -19.67 -12.73
CA ALA A 279 -10.14 -19.50 -13.74
C ALA A 279 -9.55 -19.05 -15.09
N TYR A 280 -8.59 -18.13 -15.06
CA TYR A 280 -7.84 -17.71 -16.26
C TYR A 280 -7.10 -18.89 -16.90
N GLU A 281 -6.31 -19.65 -16.13
CA GLU A 281 -5.55 -20.79 -16.61
C GLU A 281 -6.44 -21.87 -17.22
N ARG A 282 -7.60 -22.17 -16.62
CA ARG A 282 -8.59 -23.10 -17.19
C ARG A 282 -9.11 -22.64 -18.56
N ARG A 283 -9.33 -21.34 -18.76
CA ARG A 283 -9.73 -20.80 -20.08
C ARG A 283 -8.62 -20.97 -21.11
N GLU A 284 -7.39 -20.65 -20.77
CA GLU A 284 -6.23 -20.83 -21.68
C GLU A 284 -6.05 -22.29 -22.09
N MET A 285 -6.37 -23.24 -21.20
CA MET A 285 -6.33 -24.68 -21.47
C MET A 285 -7.57 -25.20 -22.23
N GLY A 286 -8.46 -24.33 -22.72
CA GLY A 286 -9.66 -24.70 -23.48
C GLY A 286 -10.90 -25.04 -22.64
N GLY A 287 -10.88 -24.74 -21.36
CA GLY A 287 -12.05 -24.92 -20.47
C GLY A 287 -13.06 -23.76 -20.58
N ILE A 288 -14.31 -24.03 -20.21
CA ILE A 288 -15.37 -23.01 -20.12
C ILE A 288 -15.23 -22.29 -18.77
N SER A 289 -15.04 -21.00 -18.78
CA SER A 289 -15.16 -20.15 -17.58
C SER A 289 -15.98 -18.91 -17.93
N ALA A 290 -17.12 -18.73 -17.25
CA ALA A 290 -18.09 -17.70 -17.58
C ALA A 290 -17.79 -16.33 -16.95
N GLU A 291 -16.99 -16.23 -15.89
CA GLU A 291 -16.83 -14.98 -15.14
C GLU A 291 -15.44 -14.38 -15.26
N LYS A 292 -15.41 -13.05 -15.43
CA LYS A 292 -14.20 -12.25 -15.28
C LYS A 292 -13.90 -12.17 -13.78
N GLY A 293 -12.88 -12.89 -13.34
CA GLY A 293 -12.45 -12.89 -11.92
C GLY A 293 -11.94 -11.53 -11.45
N MET A 294 -11.59 -11.44 -10.18
CA MET A 294 -10.98 -10.25 -9.56
C MET A 294 -9.79 -9.74 -10.39
N PRO A 295 -9.65 -8.42 -10.64
CA PRO A 295 -8.50 -7.84 -11.34
C PRO A 295 -7.20 -8.03 -10.56
N MET A 296 -6.04 -7.86 -11.21
CA MET A 296 -4.76 -7.75 -10.50
C MET A 296 -4.82 -6.58 -9.52
N VAL A 297 -4.18 -6.72 -8.37
CA VAL A 297 -4.28 -5.73 -7.29
C VAL A 297 -2.92 -5.13 -6.98
N TRP A 298 -2.87 -3.81 -6.94
CA TRP A 298 -1.77 -3.02 -6.40
C TRP A 298 -2.12 -2.56 -4.99
N LEU A 299 -1.42 -3.09 -3.99
CA LEU A 299 -1.55 -2.68 -2.59
C LEU A 299 -0.50 -1.62 -2.27
N PHE A 300 -0.94 -0.46 -1.81
CA PHE A 300 -0.09 0.60 -1.31
C PHE A 300 -0.21 0.68 0.21
N LEU A 301 0.92 0.55 0.90
CA LEU A 301 1.02 0.62 2.36
C LEU A 301 1.93 1.79 2.75
N ASP A 302 1.35 2.86 3.27
CA ASP A 302 2.15 3.92 3.90
C ASP A 302 2.53 3.50 5.33
N GLU A 303 3.69 3.97 5.80
CA GLU A 303 4.30 3.60 7.08
C GLU A 303 4.38 2.08 7.29
N ALA A 304 4.87 1.36 6.28
CA ALA A 304 4.88 -0.11 6.21
C ALA A 304 5.52 -0.80 7.43
N HIS A 305 6.47 -0.15 8.12
CA HIS A 305 7.07 -0.67 9.35
C HIS A 305 6.07 -0.89 10.49
N MET A 306 4.87 -0.27 10.41
CA MET A 306 3.80 -0.51 11.37
C MET A 306 3.12 -1.87 11.17
N PHE A 307 3.20 -2.45 9.97
CA PHE A 307 2.56 -3.72 9.60
C PHE A 307 3.57 -4.86 9.43
N LEU A 308 4.79 -4.50 9.09
CA LEU A 308 5.90 -5.40 8.79
C LEU A 308 7.14 -5.00 9.61
N PRO A 309 7.08 -5.08 10.96
CA PRO A 309 8.22 -4.73 11.79
C PRO A 309 9.35 -5.74 11.65
N ARG A 310 10.60 -5.27 11.82
CA ARG A 310 11.79 -6.12 11.87
C ARG A 310 11.76 -7.07 13.07
N ASP A 311 11.40 -6.53 14.23
CA ASP A 311 11.37 -7.25 15.50
C ASP A 311 9.93 -7.41 15.98
N GLY A 312 9.54 -8.64 16.28
CA GLY A 312 8.17 -8.98 16.63
C GLY A 312 7.25 -9.15 15.39
N GLU A 313 5.98 -9.37 15.66
CA GLU A 313 4.96 -9.56 14.63
C GLU A 313 3.71 -8.74 14.93
N THR A 314 3.05 -8.28 13.87
CA THR A 314 1.69 -7.73 13.92
C THR A 314 0.70 -8.77 13.37
N PRO A 315 -0.59 -8.63 13.62
CA PRO A 315 -1.59 -9.50 12.98
C PRO A 315 -1.48 -9.58 11.45
N ALA A 316 -0.99 -8.53 10.80
CA ALA A 316 -0.84 -8.47 9.34
C ALA A 316 0.44 -9.13 8.81
N THR A 317 1.48 -9.27 9.65
CA THR A 317 2.82 -9.69 9.21
C THR A 317 2.79 -11.01 8.45
N GLY A 318 2.11 -12.03 8.99
CA GLY A 318 2.07 -13.36 8.37
C GLY A 318 1.47 -13.34 6.97
N VAL A 319 0.34 -12.68 6.78
CA VAL A 319 -0.34 -12.56 5.46
C VAL A 319 0.51 -11.75 4.50
N LEU A 320 1.02 -10.60 4.91
CA LEU A 320 1.82 -9.74 4.04
C LEU A 320 3.12 -10.41 3.60
N VAL A 321 3.83 -11.10 4.51
CA VAL A 321 5.09 -11.77 4.19
C VAL A 321 4.85 -13.01 3.33
N ASN A 322 3.99 -13.93 3.77
CA ASN A 322 3.87 -15.23 3.13
C ASN A 322 3.06 -15.19 1.83
N GLU A 323 1.92 -14.47 1.85
CA GLU A 323 0.98 -14.47 0.73
C GLU A 323 1.30 -13.35 -0.28
N TRP A 324 1.66 -12.15 0.17
CA TRP A 324 1.88 -11.01 -0.71
C TRP A 324 3.32 -10.90 -1.21
N LEU A 325 4.30 -10.88 -0.30
CA LEU A 325 5.69 -10.69 -0.70
C LEU A 325 6.27 -11.94 -1.37
N ARG A 326 6.13 -13.12 -0.74
CA ARG A 326 6.74 -14.35 -1.24
C ARG A 326 5.95 -15.02 -2.36
N GLN A 327 4.63 -15.00 -2.33
CA GLN A 327 3.76 -15.74 -3.24
C GLN A 327 2.88 -14.86 -4.14
N GLY A 328 2.84 -13.55 -3.93
CA GLY A 328 1.93 -12.62 -4.62
C GLY A 328 2.14 -12.48 -6.12
N ARG A 329 3.34 -12.78 -6.62
CA ARG A 329 3.67 -12.67 -8.04
C ARG A 329 2.80 -13.54 -8.93
N GLN A 330 2.56 -14.80 -8.56
CA GLN A 330 1.80 -15.75 -9.36
C GLN A 330 0.31 -15.37 -9.48
N PRO A 331 -0.40 -15.01 -8.42
CA PRO A 331 -1.79 -14.56 -8.52
C PRO A 331 -1.96 -13.14 -9.07
N GLY A 332 -0.90 -12.37 -9.26
CA GLY A 332 -0.99 -11.02 -9.82
C GLY A 332 -1.20 -9.92 -8.77
N LEU A 333 -0.45 -10.00 -7.67
CA LEU A 333 -0.46 -9.01 -6.58
C LEU A 333 0.83 -8.20 -6.60
N SER A 334 0.71 -6.89 -6.66
CA SER A 334 1.81 -5.93 -6.50
C SER A 334 1.71 -5.26 -5.14
N VAL A 335 2.87 -4.96 -4.53
CA VAL A 335 2.94 -4.27 -3.23
C VAL A 335 3.87 -3.07 -3.35
N VAL A 336 3.39 -1.92 -2.91
CA VAL A 336 4.19 -0.69 -2.78
C VAL A 336 4.24 -0.32 -1.30
N LEU A 337 5.41 -0.41 -0.72
CA LEU A 337 5.67 -0.20 0.70
C LEU A 337 6.42 1.11 0.91
N ALA A 338 5.85 2.06 1.64
CA ALA A 338 6.56 3.28 2.00
C ALA A 338 6.96 3.27 3.48
N THR A 339 8.18 3.72 3.79
CA THR A 339 8.65 3.81 5.17
C THR A 339 9.67 4.92 5.36
N GLN A 340 9.69 5.51 6.55
CA GLN A 340 10.74 6.42 6.99
C GLN A 340 11.91 5.68 7.64
N ARG A 341 11.70 4.42 8.04
CA ARG A 341 12.62 3.61 8.84
C ARG A 341 12.87 2.25 8.19
N PRO A 342 13.64 2.20 7.07
CA PRO A 342 13.93 0.92 6.42
C PRO A 342 14.64 -0.09 7.36
N ALA A 343 15.46 0.37 8.30
CA ALA A 343 16.08 -0.50 9.30
C ALA A 343 15.07 -1.19 10.25
N ALA A 344 13.85 -0.65 10.36
CA ALA A 344 12.79 -1.21 11.19
C ALA A 344 11.83 -2.14 10.42
N LEU A 345 12.10 -2.41 9.14
CA LEU A 345 11.28 -3.30 8.31
C LEU A 345 11.70 -4.76 8.43
N HIS A 346 10.72 -5.64 8.28
CA HIS A 346 10.93 -7.08 8.15
C HIS A 346 11.92 -7.39 7.02
N SER A 347 12.84 -8.35 7.22
CA SER A 347 13.91 -8.69 6.25
C SER A 347 13.39 -9.08 4.87
N ASP A 348 12.23 -9.72 4.80
CA ASP A 348 11.62 -10.11 3.52
C ASP A 348 11.21 -8.92 2.67
N VAL A 349 10.86 -7.77 3.25
CA VAL A 349 10.58 -6.56 2.46
C VAL A 349 11.79 -6.19 1.63
N MET A 350 12.96 -6.21 2.27
CA MET A 350 14.22 -5.84 1.61
C MET A 350 14.61 -6.85 0.53
N SER A 351 14.51 -8.15 0.84
CA SER A 351 14.95 -9.23 -0.07
C SER A 351 13.97 -9.54 -1.21
N GLN A 352 12.69 -9.20 -1.06
CA GLN A 352 11.67 -9.44 -2.09
C GLN A 352 11.38 -8.22 -2.97
N SER A 353 11.91 -7.03 -2.62
CA SER A 353 11.73 -5.82 -3.43
C SER A 353 12.55 -5.90 -4.70
N ASP A 354 11.88 -5.89 -5.84
CA ASP A 354 12.50 -5.83 -7.18
C ASP A 354 12.77 -4.39 -7.64
N ILE A 355 12.08 -3.41 -7.04
CA ILE A 355 12.34 -1.98 -7.28
C ILE A 355 12.45 -1.26 -5.92
N ILE A 356 13.52 -0.50 -5.74
CA ILE A 356 13.71 0.33 -4.54
C ILE A 356 13.80 1.80 -4.96
N ILE A 357 12.96 2.64 -4.37
CA ILE A 357 12.96 4.10 -4.56
C ILE A 357 13.44 4.73 -3.25
N CYS A 358 14.69 5.14 -3.21
CA CYS A 358 15.31 5.70 -2.02
C CYS A 358 15.43 7.22 -2.13
N HIS A 359 14.56 7.92 -1.41
CA HIS A 359 14.72 9.35 -1.15
C HIS A 359 15.81 9.60 -0.12
N ARG A 360 16.08 10.87 0.17
CA ARG A 360 17.09 11.23 1.17
C ARG A 360 16.89 10.50 2.49
N LEU A 361 17.94 9.83 2.94
CA LEU A 361 18.09 9.25 4.28
C LEU A 361 19.24 9.96 5.02
N THR A 362 19.14 10.02 6.34
CA THR A 362 20.15 10.66 7.20
C THR A 362 20.54 9.81 8.40
N ALA A 363 19.73 8.83 8.79
CA ALA A 363 20.04 7.92 9.88
C ALA A 363 20.99 6.83 9.39
N GLN A 364 22.07 6.60 10.16
CA GLN A 364 23.12 5.65 9.79
C GLN A 364 22.57 4.22 9.71
N ASP A 365 21.72 3.80 10.65
CA ASP A 365 21.14 2.46 10.68
C ASP A 365 20.28 2.18 9.43
N ASP A 366 19.54 3.19 8.95
CA ASP A 366 18.70 3.09 7.75
C ASP A 366 19.57 2.94 6.48
N ILE A 367 20.69 3.65 6.42
CA ILE A 367 21.65 3.54 5.32
C ILE A 367 22.32 2.16 5.33
N ILE A 368 22.75 1.67 6.51
CA ILE A 368 23.35 0.34 6.66
C ILE A 368 22.37 -0.76 6.24
N ALA A 369 21.08 -0.63 6.61
CA ALA A 369 20.07 -1.59 6.24
C ALA A 369 19.90 -1.69 4.71
N LEU A 370 19.97 -0.55 3.99
CA LEU A 370 19.92 -0.54 2.53
C LEU A 370 21.23 -1.02 1.90
N GLU A 371 22.39 -0.70 2.48
CA GLU A 371 23.68 -1.20 2.00
C GLU A 371 23.76 -2.73 2.11
N ALA A 372 23.07 -3.35 3.08
CA ALA A 372 23.04 -4.80 3.25
C ALA A 372 22.37 -5.54 2.06
N ILE A 373 21.56 -4.83 1.25
CA ILE A 373 20.93 -5.36 0.04
C ILE A 373 21.59 -4.82 -1.23
N HIS A 374 22.78 -4.23 -1.10
CA HIS A 374 23.53 -3.66 -2.22
C HIS A 374 23.71 -4.69 -3.33
N PRO A 375 23.14 -4.48 -4.52
CA PRO A 375 23.24 -5.43 -5.61
C PRO A 375 24.69 -5.55 -6.11
N THR A 376 25.10 -6.76 -6.45
CA THR A 376 26.49 -7.04 -6.92
C THR A 376 26.87 -6.32 -8.21
N TYR A 377 25.88 -5.88 -8.99
CA TYR A 377 26.09 -5.12 -10.23
C TYR A 377 26.40 -3.63 -10.01
N MET A 378 26.13 -3.10 -8.82
CA MET A 378 26.46 -1.71 -8.50
C MET A 378 27.94 -1.57 -8.14
N ARG A 379 28.63 -0.64 -8.80
CA ARG A 379 30.06 -0.33 -8.53
C ARG A 379 30.25 0.59 -7.33
N GLU A 380 29.30 1.46 -7.09
CA GLU A 380 29.31 2.45 -6.00
C GLU A 380 28.25 2.07 -4.97
N GLY A 381 28.54 2.31 -3.69
CA GLY A 381 27.61 2.09 -2.59
C GLY A 381 26.36 2.99 -2.69
N ILE A 382 25.28 2.56 -2.10
CA ILE A 382 24.02 3.34 -2.02
C ILE A 382 24.31 4.68 -1.32
N SER A 383 25.15 4.68 -0.29
CA SER A 383 25.50 5.91 0.46
C SER A 383 26.19 6.96 -0.41
N ASP A 384 27.00 6.54 -1.40
CA ASP A 384 27.66 7.47 -2.30
C ASP A 384 26.70 8.12 -3.30
N HIS A 385 25.75 7.33 -3.80
CA HIS A 385 24.64 7.85 -4.62
C HIS A 385 23.77 8.85 -3.83
N LEU A 386 23.45 8.55 -2.56
CA LEU A 386 22.67 9.43 -1.69
C LEU A 386 23.43 10.75 -1.40
N LYS A 387 24.75 10.70 -1.22
CA LYS A 387 25.59 11.91 -1.08
C LYS A 387 25.55 12.77 -2.35
N LYS A 388 25.69 12.15 -3.53
CA LYS A 388 25.62 12.83 -4.84
C LYS A 388 24.24 13.48 -5.07
N MET A 389 23.17 12.83 -4.68
CA MET A 389 21.79 13.36 -4.76
C MET A 389 21.60 14.60 -3.88
N GLY A 390 22.26 14.65 -2.72
CA GLY A 390 22.23 15.79 -1.79
C GLY A 390 20.86 15.97 -1.12
N ALA A 391 20.46 17.23 -0.91
CA ALA A 391 19.23 17.61 -0.18
C ALA A 391 18.05 17.95 -1.09
N GLU A 392 18.10 17.60 -2.36
CA GLU A 392 17.07 17.99 -3.32
C GLU A 392 15.75 17.27 -3.04
N LYS A 393 14.68 18.03 -2.74
CA LYS A 393 13.34 17.46 -2.50
C LYS A 393 12.81 16.79 -3.77
N GLY A 394 12.23 15.60 -3.62
CA GLY A 394 11.68 14.84 -4.74
C GLY A 394 12.73 14.20 -5.64
N ALA A 395 14.02 14.25 -5.31
CA ALA A 395 15.02 13.39 -5.91
C ALA A 395 15.03 12.02 -5.20
N ALA A 396 15.30 10.96 -5.96
CA ALA A 396 15.43 9.61 -5.46
C ALA A 396 16.51 8.82 -6.21
N LEU A 397 17.18 7.94 -5.52
CA LEU A 397 17.93 6.84 -6.13
C LEU A 397 16.92 5.70 -6.37
N ILE A 398 16.82 5.23 -7.60
CA ILE A 398 15.99 4.08 -7.95
C ILE A 398 16.92 2.92 -8.34
N ILE A 399 16.73 1.79 -7.70
CA ILE A 399 17.41 0.53 -7.96
C ILE A 399 16.39 -0.42 -8.57
N ASP A 400 16.69 -1.00 -9.71
CA ASP A 400 15.85 -1.97 -10.41
C ASP A 400 16.63 -3.27 -10.63
N ASP A 401 16.19 -4.31 -9.94
CA ASP A 401 16.81 -5.62 -9.97
C ASP A 401 16.58 -6.35 -11.31
N THR A 402 15.48 -6.03 -12.00
CA THR A 402 15.13 -6.63 -13.28
C THR A 402 16.05 -6.21 -14.40
N SER A 403 16.41 -4.92 -14.44
CA SER A 403 17.34 -4.34 -15.43
C SER A 403 18.79 -4.26 -14.92
N GLU A 404 19.05 -4.68 -13.67
CA GLU A 404 20.35 -4.58 -13.00
C GLU A 404 20.93 -3.17 -13.08
N SER A 405 20.13 -2.17 -12.72
CA SER A 405 20.49 -0.76 -12.90
C SER A 405 20.11 0.11 -11.70
N ALA A 406 20.87 1.18 -11.52
CA ALA A 406 20.60 2.21 -10.51
C ALA A 406 20.63 3.60 -11.14
N HIS A 407 19.62 4.42 -10.85
CA HIS A 407 19.42 5.71 -11.49
C HIS A 407 19.03 6.79 -10.48
N LEU A 408 19.62 7.97 -10.64
CA LEU A 408 19.10 9.16 -9.96
C LEU A 408 17.92 9.72 -10.76
N VAL A 409 16.81 9.92 -10.11
CA VAL A 409 15.54 10.36 -10.72
C VAL A 409 14.97 11.54 -9.95
N LYS A 410 14.50 12.53 -10.66
CA LYS A 410 13.62 13.57 -10.13
C LYS A 410 12.17 13.10 -10.32
N MET A 411 11.47 12.87 -9.22
CA MET A 411 10.06 12.51 -9.28
C MET A 411 9.24 13.63 -9.91
N ARG A 412 8.28 13.28 -10.78
CA ARG A 412 7.38 14.26 -11.38
C ARG A 412 6.45 14.91 -10.35
N PRO A 413 6.01 16.14 -10.55
CA PRO A 413 5.00 16.74 -9.69
C PRO A 413 3.66 15.98 -9.78
N ARG A 414 2.92 15.96 -8.65
CA ARG A 414 1.59 15.36 -8.58
C ARG A 414 0.57 16.26 -9.29
N LYS A 415 -0.29 15.64 -10.11
CA LYS A 415 -1.43 16.29 -10.75
C LYS A 415 -2.55 16.58 -9.74
N SER A 416 -2.71 15.69 -8.75
CA SER A 416 -3.69 15.82 -7.67
C SER A 416 -3.10 16.49 -6.42
N TRP A 417 -3.97 17.05 -5.61
CA TRP A 417 -3.59 17.69 -4.35
C TRP A 417 -2.85 16.71 -3.42
N HIS A 418 -1.81 17.20 -2.74
CA HIS A 418 -1.07 16.43 -1.74
C HIS A 418 -1.44 16.90 -0.32
N GLY A 419 -2.18 16.06 0.44
CA GLY A 419 -2.61 16.37 1.80
C GLY A 419 -1.53 16.29 2.89
N GLY A 420 -0.35 15.73 2.59
CA GLY A 420 0.72 15.49 3.56
C GLY A 420 1.73 16.64 3.72
N GLU A 421 1.40 17.85 3.30
CA GLU A 421 2.29 19.02 3.51
C GLU A 421 2.31 19.45 4.98
N GLU A 422 3.47 19.92 5.44
CA GLU A 422 3.61 20.47 6.79
C GLU A 422 2.91 21.83 6.87
N PRO A 423 2.01 22.05 7.85
CA PRO A 423 1.39 23.35 8.04
C PRO A 423 2.43 24.40 8.43
N SER A 424 2.28 25.62 7.94
CA SER A 424 3.11 26.77 8.32
C SER A 424 2.35 27.71 9.27
N ALA A 425 3.00 28.11 10.35
CA ALA A 425 2.47 29.12 11.26
C ALA A 425 2.32 30.51 10.62
N LEU A 426 2.95 30.73 9.45
CA LEU A 426 2.83 32.02 8.72
C LEU A 426 1.48 32.21 8.01
N GLY A 427 0.59 31.25 8.06
CA GLY A 427 -0.68 31.27 7.33
C GLY A 427 -0.45 31.31 5.80
N HIS A 428 -1.29 30.61 5.06
CA HIS A 428 -1.30 30.81 3.61
C HIS A 428 -2.01 32.13 3.32
N LYS A 429 -1.26 33.13 2.82
CA LYS A 429 -1.83 34.36 2.22
C LYS A 429 -2.43 34.04 0.87
#